data_3182b74ec17c72fc46f7ec60229f1aaa
#
_entry.id   3182b74ec17c72fc46f7ec60229f1aaa
#
_cell.length_a   1.000
_cell.length_b   1.000
_cell.length_c   1.000
_cell.angle_alpha   90.00
_cell.angle_beta   90.00
_cell.angle_gamma   90.00
#
_symmetry.space_group_name_H-M   'P 1'
#
loop_
_entity.id
_entity.type
_entity.pdbx_description
1 polymer ?
#
loop_
_entity_poly.entity_id
_entity_poly.type
_entity_poly.pdbx_seq_one_letter_code
_entity_poly.pdbx_strand_id
1 'polypeptide(L)' 'MSVTHPVSLGDYQDQVEGMIEAGELFGVVEDTINAAALAEDQKAALWLLAWSSRDSSAQRRDALAALALATNC' A
#
# COMPACT_ATOMS: atom_id res chain seq x y z
N MET A 1 -10.26 22.10 16.64
CA MET A 1 -11.59 21.55 16.32
C MET A 1 -11.42 20.26 15.55
N SER A 2 -11.85 19.19 16.14
CA SER A 2 -11.75 17.90 15.46
C SER A 2 -13.02 17.69 14.66
N VAL A 3 -12.87 17.61 13.36
CA VAL A 3 -13.96 17.21 12.50
C VAL A 3 -13.89 15.70 12.38
N THR A 4 -14.91 15.04 12.89
CA THR A 4 -14.98 13.59 12.77
C THR A 4 -15.48 13.27 11.38
N HIS A 5 -14.58 12.95 10.49
CA HIS A 5 -14.97 12.43 9.18
C HIS A 5 -15.17 10.93 9.29
N PRO A 6 -16.22 10.38 8.68
CA PRO A 6 -16.26 8.94 8.49
C PRO A 6 -15.04 8.53 7.68
N VAL A 7 -14.41 7.44 8.07
CA VAL A 7 -13.23 6.96 7.37
C VAL A 7 -13.64 6.60 5.95
N SER A 8 -13.04 7.26 4.99
CA SER A 8 -13.38 7.08 3.57
C SER A 8 -12.44 6.09 2.90
N LEU A 9 -12.82 5.66 1.70
CA LEU A 9 -11.96 4.82 0.87
C LEU A 9 -10.60 5.49 0.62
N GLY A 10 -10.59 6.80 0.40
CA GLY A 10 -9.35 7.56 0.19
C GLY A 10 -8.41 7.50 1.39
N ASP A 11 -8.94 7.55 2.61
CA ASP A 11 -8.13 7.44 3.83
C ASP A 11 -7.49 6.06 3.93
N TYR A 12 -8.23 5.00 3.61
CA TYR A 12 -7.69 3.65 3.59
C TYR A 12 -6.66 3.48 2.48
N GLN A 13 -6.87 4.10 1.32
CA GLN A 13 -5.90 4.07 0.23
C GLN A 13 -4.57 4.67 0.68
N ASP A 14 -4.60 5.83 1.31
CA ASP A 14 -3.40 6.50 1.82
C ASP A 14 -2.71 5.64 2.87
N GLN A 15 -3.47 5.03 3.77
CA GLN A 15 -2.94 4.17 4.81
C GLN A 15 -2.25 2.94 4.22
N VAL A 16 -2.90 2.27 3.26
CA VAL A 16 -2.36 1.07 2.63
C VAL A 16 -1.09 1.39 1.84
N GLU A 17 -1.11 2.47 1.08
CA GLU A 17 0.08 2.91 0.34
C GLU A 17 1.24 3.23 1.28
N GLY A 18 0.96 3.92 2.37
CA GLY A 18 1.97 4.25 3.39
C GLY A 18 2.57 3.01 4.03
N MET A 19 1.74 2.00 4.33
CA MET A 19 2.21 0.73 4.89
C MET A 19 3.14 -0.01 3.92
N ILE A 20 2.78 -0.04 2.65
CA ILE A 20 3.58 -0.72 1.64
C ILE A 20 4.92 0.00 1.43
N GLU A 21 4.90 1.32 1.37
CA GLU A 21 6.11 2.13 1.25
C GLU A 21 7.03 1.98 2.46
N ALA A 22 6.45 1.81 3.65
CA ALA A 22 7.19 1.58 4.89
C ALA A 22 7.79 0.17 4.98
N GLY A 23 7.45 -0.72 4.06
CA GLY A 23 7.96 -2.08 4.05
C GLY A 23 7.21 -3.03 4.98
N GLU A 24 5.97 -2.71 5.35
CA GLU A 24 5.15 -3.59 6.16
C GLU A 24 4.91 -4.93 5.47
N LEU A 25 4.78 -5.98 6.28
CA LEU A 25 4.44 -7.29 5.75
C LEU A 25 3.07 -7.23 5.07
N PHE A 26 2.97 -7.86 3.92
CA PHE A 26 1.74 -7.83 3.14
C PHE A 26 0.55 -8.42 3.91
N GLY A 27 0.78 -9.41 4.77
CA GLY A 27 -0.24 -9.98 5.65
C GLY A 27 -0.86 -8.94 6.59
N VAL A 28 -0.06 -7.98 7.07
CA VAL A 28 -0.57 -6.87 7.90
C VAL A 28 -1.45 -5.95 7.06
N VAL A 29 -1.06 -5.69 5.82
CA VAL A 29 -1.88 -4.89 4.88
C VAL A 29 -3.21 -5.60 4.61
N GLU A 30 -3.18 -6.91 4.37
CA GLU A 30 -4.38 -7.72 4.18
C GLU A 30 -5.32 -7.63 5.37
N ASP A 31 -4.80 -7.77 6.57
CA ASP A 31 -5.59 -7.67 7.80
C ASP A 31 -6.24 -6.30 7.93
N THR A 32 -5.52 -5.25 7.58
CA THR A 32 -6.03 -3.88 7.61
C THR A 32 -7.22 -3.73 6.65
N ILE A 33 -7.10 -4.26 5.44
CA ILE A 33 -8.18 -4.20 4.45
C ILE A 33 -9.38 -5.01 4.91
N ASN A 34 -9.16 -6.22 5.42
CA ASN A 34 -10.23 -7.09 5.88
C ASN A 34 -10.99 -6.50 7.07
N ALA A 35 -10.30 -5.77 7.93
CA ALA A 35 -10.90 -5.11 9.09
C ALA A 35 -11.57 -3.79 8.75
N ALA A 36 -11.40 -3.28 7.54
CA ALA A 36 -11.94 -1.99 7.14
C ALA A 36 -13.47 -2.01 7.09
N ALA A 37 -14.08 -0.94 7.57
CA ALA A 37 -15.55 -0.78 7.55
C ALA A 37 -15.99 -0.26 6.18
N LEU A 38 -15.78 -1.07 5.15
CA LEU A 38 -16.07 -0.73 3.76
C LEU A 38 -16.93 -1.79 3.12
N ALA A 39 -17.62 -1.43 2.04
CA ALA A 39 -18.38 -2.37 1.23
C ALA A 39 -17.40 -3.33 0.50
N GLU A 40 -17.90 -4.48 0.09
CA GLU A 40 -17.09 -5.52 -0.54
C GLU A 40 -16.37 -5.04 -1.82
N ASP A 41 -17.07 -4.26 -2.64
CA ASP A 41 -16.49 -3.70 -3.86
C ASP A 41 -15.40 -2.67 -3.56
N GLN A 42 -15.54 -1.92 -2.47
CA GLN A 42 -14.51 -1.00 -2.01
C GLN A 42 -13.28 -1.72 -1.48
N LYS A 43 -13.50 -2.81 -0.74
CA LYS A 43 -12.40 -3.66 -0.29
C LYS A 43 -11.65 -4.28 -1.47
N ALA A 44 -12.39 -4.73 -2.49
CA ALA A 44 -11.78 -5.27 -3.71
C ALA A 44 -10.91 -4.22 -4.40
N ALA A 45 -11.35 -2.97 -4.45
CA ALA A 45 -10.57 -1.87 -5.01
C ALA A 45 -9.29 -1.64 -4.20
N LEU A 46 -9.36 -1.70 -2.87
CA LEU A 46 -8.19 -1.59 -2.01
C LEU A 46 -7.20 -2.73 -2.24
N TRP A 47 -7.70 -3.94 -2.42
CA TRP A 47 -6.86 -5.10 -2.74
C TRP A 47 -6.08 -4.89 -4.03
N LEU A 48 -6.76 -4.42 -5.09
CA LEU A 48 -6.11 -4.13 -6.36
C LEU A 48 -5.05 -3.04 -6.20
N LEU A 49 -5.36 -2.00 -5.45
CA LEU A 49 -4.42 -0.92 -5.15
C LEU A 49 -3.20 -1.45 -4.41
N ALA A 50 -3.42 -2.26 -3.38
CA ALA A 50 -2.36 -2.83 -2.56
C ALA A 50 -1.41 -3.70 -3.41
N TRP A 51 -1.96 -4.55 -4.25
CA TRP A 51 -1.17 -5.38 -5.15
C TRP A 51 -0.35 -4.54 -6.13
N SER A 52 -0.98 -3.52 -6.74
CA SER A 52 -0.29 -2.62 -7.67
C SER A 52 0.83 -1.86 -6.98
N SER A 53 0.58 -1.34 -5.78
CA SER A 53 1.59 -0.60 -5.02
C SER A 53 2.75 -1.49 -4.60
N ARG A 54 2.46 -2.73 -4.22
CA ARG A 54 3.47 -3.70 -3.87
C ARG A 54 4.38 -4.01 -5.05
N ASP A 55 3.79 -4.26 -6.21
CA ASP A 55 4.55 -4.57 -7.42
C ASP A 55 5.41 -3.38 -7.83
N SER A 56 4.87 -2.17 -7.78
CA SER A 56 5.60 -0.95 -8.10
C SER A 56 6.77 -0.73 -7.13
N SER A 57 6.57 -0.97 -5.84
CA SER A 57 7.62 -0.85 -4.83
C SER A 57 8.73 -1.89 -5.07
N ALA A 58 8.35 -3.11 -5.39
CA ALA A 58 9.31 -4.18 -5.69
C ALA A 58 10.14 -3.83 -6.93
N GLN A 59 9.50 -3.35 -7.99
CA GLN A 59 10.18 -2.92 -9.20
C GLN A 59 11.15 -1.77 -8.94
N ARG A 60 10.73 -0.82 -8.12
CA ARG A 60 11.57 0.32 -7.76
C ARG A 60 12.81 -0.12 -6.99
N ARG A 61 12.66 -1.04 -6.05
CA ARG A 61 13.78 -1.59 -5.29
C ARG A 61 14.74 -2.33 -6.19
N ASP A 62 14.23 -3.12 -7.11
CA ASP A 62 15.06 -3.86 -8.06
C ASP A 62 15.82 -2.92 -8.98
N ALA A 63 15.17 -1.87 -9.47
CA ALA A 63 15.81 -0.87 -10.31
C ALA A 63 16.92 -0.13 -9.57
N LEU A 64 16.69 0.25 -8.31
CA LEU A 64 17.70 0.92 -7.49
C LEU A 64 18.88 0.00 -7.20
N ALA A 65 18.62 -1.28 -6.92
CA ALA A 65 19.68 -2.26 -6.70
C ALA A 65 20.52 -2.46 -7.96
N ALA A 66 19.87 -2.53 -9.13
CA ALA A 66 20.58 -2.64 -10.40
C ALA A 66 21.46 -1.42 -10.69
N LEU A 67 20.95 -0.21 -10.40
CA LEU A 67 21.73 1.02 -10.55
C LEU A 67 22.91 1.05 -9.61
N ALA A 68 22.73 0.63 -8.36
CA ALA A 68 23.81 0.58 -7.39
C ALA A 68 24.92 -0.38 -7.82
N LEU A 69 24.55 -1.54 -8.38
CA LEU A 69 25.51 -2.49 -8.91
C LEU A 69 26.25 -1.93 -10.12
N ALA A 70 25.56 -1.22 -11.00
CA ALA A 70 26.16 -0.61 -12.19
C ALA A 70 27.18 0.49 -11.82
N THR A 71 26.90 1.24 -10.75
CA THR A 71 27.81 2.31 -10.32
C THR A 71 29.02 1.82 -9.54
N ASN A 72 29.01 0.59 -9.06
CA ASN A 72 30.11 0.01 -8.30
C ASN A 72 31.14 -0.71 -9.19
N CYS A 73 31.01 -0.64 -10.46
CA CYS A 73 31.95 -1.24 -11.40
C CYS A 73 33.21 -0.42 -11.55
#